data_130d0e3219072679567f8b8d92e38b73
#
_entry.id   130d0e3219072679567f8b8d92e38b73
#
_cell.length_a   1.000
_cell.length_b   1.000
_cell.length_c   1.000
_cell.angle_alpha   90.00
_cell.angle_beta   90.00
_cell.angle_gamma   90.00
#
_symmetry.space_group_name_H-M   'P 1'
#
loop_
_entity.id
_entity.type
_entity.pdbx_description
1 polymer ?
#
loop_
_entity_poly.entity_id
_entity_poly.type
_entity_poly.pdbx_seq_one_letter_code
_entity_poly.pdbx_strand_id
1 'polypeptide(L)'
;DYIVGAMVWNLNDFYSEARRNAMPHVNNKGLVSTDRERKDGYYLYQAYLKEAPVLHIASKSWKNRAGASRDGKSCTQPLKVYTNADRVEVFLNGKSLGVYPVSDKVVSVDIPFVNGENVVDAVIEKEGREYRDQYVCNFQCVNVKNGFTEVNVLLGAQRYFEDRTAELCWIPEQAYEKGSWGYIGGEVAPNKTRYGSLPASDTDILG
;
A
#
# COMPACT_ATOMS: atom_id res chain seq x y z
N ASP A 1 -29.00 21.79 -0.11
CA ASP A 1 -28.14 20.75 0.52
C ASP A 1 -27.77 21.23 1.92
N TYR A 2 -28.23 20.51 2.96
CA TYR A 2 -28.06 20.92 4.34
C TYR A 2 -27.18 19.93 5.10
N ILE A 3 -25.88 19.85 4.75
CA ILE A 3 -24.90 19.10 5.57
C ILE A 3 -24.42 20.03 6.67
N VAL A 4 -24.86 19.78 7.90
CA VAL A 4 -24.48 20.59 9.08
C VAL A 4 -23.12 20.19 9.62
N GLY A 5 -22.64 19.00 9.30
CA GLY A 5 -21.32 18.49 9.71
C GLY A 5 -21.12 17.03 9.33
N ALA A 6 -19.88 16.59 9.41
CA ALA A 6 -19.48 15.20 9.25
C ALA A 6 -18.49 14.80 10.32
N MET A 7 -18.59 13.58 10.81
CA MET A 7 -17.66 13.02 11.79
C MET A 7 -17.04 11.75 11.23
N VAL A 8 -15.73 11.62 11.46
CA VAL A 8 -15.00 10.41 11.10
C VAL A 8 -15.32 9.29 12.09
N TRP A 9 -15.74 8.18 11.58
CA TRP A 9 -15.83 6.95 12.34
C TRP A 9 -14.66 6.06 11.95
N ASN A 10 -13.60 5.96 12.76
CA ASN A 10 -13.45 6.62 14.06
C ASN A 10 -11.99 7.00 14.30
N LEU A 11 -11.63 7.51 15.47
CA LEU A 11 -10.26 7.92 15.76
C LEU A 11 -9.31 6.73 15.86
N ASN A 12 -9.68 5.69 16.62
CA ASN A 12 -8.82 4.52 16.83
C ASN A 12 -9.53 3.20 16.56
N ASP A 13 -8.77 2.21 16.16
CA ASP A 13 -9.23 0.83 16.13
C ASP A 13 -9.63 0.39 17.53
N PHE A 14 -10.58 -0.52 17.61
CA PHE A 14 -11.05 -1.04 18.89
C PHE A 14 -11.48 -2.51 18.76
N TYR A 15 -11.39 -3.22 19.86
CA TYR A 15 -11.83 -4.60 19.93
C TYR A 15 -13.36 -4.70 19.86
N SER A 16 -13.86 -5.69 19.13
CA SER A 16 -15.28 -5.92 18.95
C SER A 16 -15.54 -7.40 18.67
N GLU A 17 -16.19 -8.09 19.60
CA GLU A 17 -16.54 -9.50 19.51
C GLU A 17 -17.36 -9.86 18.26
N ALA A 18 -18.21 -8.94 17.83
CA ALA A 18 -19.09 -9.15 16.67
C ALA A 18 -18.38 -8.99 15.31
N ARG A 19 -17.14 -8.52 15.28
CA ARG A 19 -16.42 -8.28 14.03
C ARG A 19 -15.67 -9.53 13.59
N ARG A 20 -15.98 -9.95 12.35
CA ARG A 20 -15.34 -11.08 11.66
C ARG A 20 -14.90 -10.63 10.26
N ASN A 21 -14.37 -9.42 10.17
CA ASN A 21 -13.83 -8.87 8.92
C ASN A 21 -12.37 -9.30 8.75
N ALA A 22 -11.63 -8.59 7.91
CA ALA A 22 -10.22 -8.80 7.65
C ALA A 22 -9.30 -8.94 8.89
N MET A 23 -9.69 -8.30 10.01
CA MET A 23 -9.06 -8.51 11.32
C MET A 23 -10.11 -9.05 12.27
N PRO A 24 -10.03 -10.34 12.68
CA PRO A 24 -10.96 -10.92 13.64
C PRO A 24 -10.96 -10.13 14.94
N HIS A 25 -12.15 -9.93 15.49
CA HIS A 25 -12.36 -9.24 16.76
C HIS A 25 -11.86 -7.78 16.83
N VAL A 26 -11.47 -7.19 15.70
CA VAL A 26 -11.03 -5.79 15.63
C VAL A 26 -11.87 -5.00 14.63
N ASN A 27 -12.36 -3.85 15.04
CA ASN A 27 -12.85 -2.83 14.13
C ASN A 27 -11.66 -1.96 13.70
N ASN A 28 -11.14 -2.19 12.49
CA ASN A 28 -9.93 -1.56 11.97
C ASN A 28 -10.17 -0.28 11.17
N LYS A 29 -11.29 0.41 11.41
CA LYS A 29 -11.66 1.66 10.69
C LYS A 29 -11.05 2.93 11.30
N GLY A 30 -10.25 2.79 12.35
CA GLY A 30 -9.61 3.91 13.00
C GLY A 30 -8.57 4.61 12.12
N LEU A 31 -8.35 5.89 12.39
CA LEU A 31 -7.22 6.66 11.86
C LEU A 31 -5.90 6.27 12.52
N VAL A 32 -5.97 5.71 13.72
CA VAL A 32 -4.84 5.10 14.43
C VAL A 32 -5.18 3.66 14.82
N SER A 33 -4.16 2.83 15.04
CA SER A 33 -4.30 1.45 15.49
C SER A 33 -4.79 1.36 16.95
N THR A 34 -5.01 0.13 17.44
CA THR A 34 -5.25 -0.14 18.87
C THR A 34 -4.11 0.39 19.75
N ASP A 35 -2.88 0.35 19.25
CA ASP A 35 -1.66 0.80 19.93
C ASP A 35 -1.36 2.29 19.70
N ARG A 36 -2.31 3.01 19.13
CA ARG A 36 -2.21 4.45 18.82
C ARG A 36 -1.19 4.80 17.71
N GLU A 37 -0.74 3.85 16.95
CA GLU A 37 0.08 4.10 15.77
C GLU A 37 -0.76 4.76 14.67
N ARG A 38 -0.21 5.80 14.07
CA ARG A 38 -0.88 6.58 13.02
C ARG A 38 -0.90 5.80 11.72
N LYS A 39 -2.08 5.66 11.13
CA LYS A 39 -2.26 5.05 9.80
C LYS A 39 -2.22 6.14 8.71
N ASP A 40 -2.13 5.71 7.45
CA ASP A 40 -2.10 6.63 6.30
C ASP A 40 -3.26 7.62 6.29
N GLY A 41 -4.46 7.19 6.66
CA GLY A 41 -5.63 8.06 6.77
C GLY A 41 -5.45 9.21 7.76
N TYR A 42 -4.71 9.00 8.85
CA TYR A 42 -4.39 10.06 9.81
C TYR A 42 -3.60 11.20 9.15
N TYR A 43 -2.59 10.86 8.34
CA TYR A 43 -1.76 11.85 7.66
C TYR A 43 -2.51 12.57 6.54
N LEU A 44 -3.44 11.89 5.87
CA LEU A 44 -4.33 12.53 4.92
C LEU A 44 -5.20 13.59 5.61
N TYR A 45 -5.80 13.26 6.76
CA TYR A 45 -6.55 14.25 7.56
C TYR A 45 -5.66 15.40 8.02
N GLN A 46 -4.43 15.12 8.44
CA GLN A 46 -3.48 16.20 8.77
C GLN A 46 -3.23 17.13 7.59
N ALA A 47 -3.07 16.59 6.37
CA ALA A 47 -2.85 17.40 5.17
C ALA A 47 -4.02 18.35 4.86
N TYR A 48 -5.24 17.98 5.23
CA TYR A 48 -6.41 18.86 5.09
C TYR A 48 -6.58 19.86 6.23
N LEU A 49 -6.22 19.48 7.45
CA LEU A 49 -6.61 20.22 8.65
C LEU A 49 -5.50 21.07 9.25
N LYS A 50 -4.23 20.79 8.91
CA LYS A 50 -3.08 21.54 9.45
C LYS A 50 -2.60 22.60 8.48
N GLU A 51 -2.24 23.78 9.01
CA GLU A 51 -1.49 24.81 8.29
C GLU A 51 0.00 24.46 8.23
N ALA A 52 0.55 23.95 9.34
CA ALA A 52 1.94 23.50 9.43
C ALA A 52 2.24 22.45 8.33
N PRO A 53 3.48 22.41 7.83
CA PRO A 53 3.88 21.48 6.77
C PRO A 53 3.56 20.03 7.11
N VAL A 54 2.93 19.33 6.17
CA VAL A 54 2.62 17.90 6.24
C VAL A 54 3.17 17.24 4.99
N LEU A 55 3.92 16.16 5.19
CA LEU A 55 4.44 15.30 4.15
C LEU A 55 4.46 13.87 4.65
N HIS A 56 3.84 12.96 3.90
CA HIS A 56 3.78 11.55 4.24
C HIS A 56 3.69 10.67 3.01
N ILE A 57 4.64 9.76 2.85
CA ILE A 57 4.56 8.67 1.87
C ILE A 57 3.67 7.58 2.46
N ALA A 58 2.60 7.22 1.74
CA ALA A 58 1.66 6.20 2.19
C ALA A 58 2.27 4.77 2.08
N SER A 59 1.68 3.85 2.81
CA SER A 59 2.06 2.42 2.81
C SER A 59 3.48 2.13 3.31
N LYS A 60 4.05 2.99 4.14
CA LYS A 60 5.39 2.78 4.74
C LYS A 60 5.47 1.55 5.65
N SER A 61 4.35 1.04 6.09
CA SER A 61 4.28 -0.20 6.85
C SER A 61 4.60 -1.44 6.00
N TRP A 62 4.48 -1.36 4.68
CA TRP A 62 4.81 -2.44 3.75
C TRP A 62 6.30 -2.48 3.50
N LYS A 63 7.00 -3.39 4.17
CA LYS A 63 8.46 -3.54 4.07
C LYS A 63 8.87 -4.48 2.94
N ASN A 64 8.02 -5.47 2.63
CA ASN A 64 8.23 -6.42 1.55
C ASN A 64 7.15 -6.22 0.49
N ARG A 65 7.58 -6.02 -0.74
CA ARG A 65 6.71 -5.86 -1.91
C ARG A 65 7.13 -6.80 -3.01
N ALA A 66 6.18 -7.16 -3.86
CA ALA A 66 6.47 -7.93 -5.07
C ALA A 66 5.56 -7.47 -6.19
N GLY A 67 5.92 -7.79 -7.41
CA GLY A 67 5.07 -7.53 -8.56
C GLY A 67 5.58 -8.23 -9.81
N ALA A 68 4.65 -8.54 -10.73
CA ALA A 68 4.98 -9.10 -12.02
C ALA A 68 5.81 -8.11 -12.84
N SER A 69 6.96 -8.54 -13.31
CA SER A 69 7.87 -7.74 -14.12
C SER A 69 7.96 -8.29 -15.54
N ARG A 70 7.84 -7.46 -16.56
CA ARG A 70 7.96 -7.90 -17.97
C ARG A 70 9.41 -8.12 -18.37
N ASP A 71 10.31 -7.32 -17.88
CA ASP A 71 11.75 -7.36 -18.23
C ASP A 71 12.61 -8.05 -17.16
N GLY A 72 12.03 -8.35 -16.00
CA GLY A 72 12.70 -8.91 -14.84
C GLY A 72 13.58 -7.92 -14.09
N LYS A 73 13.62 -6.65 -14.49
CA LYS A 73 14.47 -5.61 -13.90
C LYS A 73 13.70 -4.65 -13.02
N SER A 74 12.47 -4.30 -13.46
CA SER A 74 11.64 -3.36 -12.73
C SER A 74 10.16 -3.76 -12.79
N CYS A 75 9.40 -3.28 -11.81
CA CYS A 75 7.96 -3.37 -11.77
C CYS A 75 7.38 -2.04 -11.30
N THR A 76 6.57 -1.42 -12.14
CA THR A 76 5.95 -0.15 -11.79
C THR A 76 4.71 -0.36 -10.95
N GLN A 77 4.69 0.28 -9.77
CA GLN A 77 3.51 0.29 -8.89
C GLN A 77 3.22 1.71 -8.40
N PRO A 78 1.93 2.09 -8.25
CA PRO A 78 1.58 3.40 -7.73
C PRO A 78 1.91 3.51 -6.25
N LEU A 79 2.43 4.67 -5.84
CA LEU A 79 2.65 5.07 -4.47
C LEU A 79 2.01 6.44 -4.23
N LYS A 80 1.30 6.58 -3.13
CA LYS A 80 0.64 7.84 -2.78
C LYS A 80 1.51 8.65 -1.83
N VAL A 81 1.49 9.97 -2.01
CA VAL A 81 2.09 10.94 -1.10
C VAL A 81 0.99 11.89 -0.65
N TYR A 82 0.87 12.10 0.66
CA TYR A 82 -0.06 13.05 1.27
C TYR A 82 0.69 14.30 1.73
N THR A 83 0.24 15.45 1.29
CA THR A 83 0.88 16.73 1.64
C THR A 83 -0.08 17.90 1.51
N ASN A 84 0.16 18.95 2.28
CA ASN A 84 -0.51 20.24 2.14
C ASN A 84 0.33 21.29 1.39
N ALA A 85 1.42 20.88 0.74
CA ALA A 85 2.16 21.70 -0.23
C ALA A 85 1.49 21.64 -1.61
N ASP A 86 1.89 22.52 -2.52
CA ASP A 86 1.34 22.58 -3.89
C ASP A 86 2.04 21.60 -4.83
N ARG A 87 3.28 21.22 -4.52
CA ARG A 87 4.13 20.32 -5.31
C ARG A 87 4.95 19.41 -4.41
N VAL A 88 5.29 18.25 -4.93
CA VAL A 88 6.22 17.31 -4.31
C VAL A 88 7.21 16.78 -5.35
N GLU A 89 8.48 16.76 -5.02
CA GLU A 89 9.50 16.06 -5.80
C GLU A 89 9.68 14.65 -5.22
N VAL A 90 9.71 13.64 -6.09
CA VAL A 90 9.85 12.24 -5.68
C VAL A 90 11.12 11.66 -6.28
N PHE A 91 11.85 10.91 -5.47
CA PHE A 91 13.09 10.25 -5.86
C PHE A 91 12.96 8.74 -5.63
N LEU A 92 13.64 7.98 -6.46
CA LEU A 92 13.87 6.55 -6.28
C LEU A 92 15.38 6.29 -6.29
N ASN A 93 15.90 5.71 -5.21
CA ASN A 93 17.32 5.39 -5.06
C ASN A 93 18.24 6.60 -5.37
N GLY A 94 17.84 7.78 -4.88
CA GLY A 94 18.56 9.04 -5.07
C GLY A 94 18.36 9.71 -6.43
N LYS A 95 17.65 9.09 -7.37
CA LYS A 95 17.37 9.67 -8.69
C LYS A 95 15.98 10.30 -8.69
N SER A 96 15.87 11.58 -9.09
CA SER A 96 14.59 12.26 -9.23
C SER A 96 13.73 11.58 -10.30
N LEU A 97 12.48 11.32 -9.96
CA LEU A 97 11.43 10.87 -10.88
C LEU A 97 10.64 12.06 -11.43
N GLY A 98 10.80 13.24 -10.82
CA GLY A 98 10.17 14.48 -11.23
C GLY A 98 9.44 15.19 -10.10
N VAL A 99 8.91 16.36 -10.46
CA VAL A 99 8.09 17.22 -9.59
C VAL A 99 6.63 17.09 -10.01
N TYR A 100 5.79 16.75 -9.06
CA TYR A 100 4.36 16.46 -9.29
C TYR A 100 3.49 17.53 -8.62
N PRO A 101 2.49 18.07 -9.33
CA PRO A 101 1.50 18.94 -8.72
C PRO A 101 0.59 18.12 -7.76
N VAL A 102 0.22 18.75 -6.66
CA VAL A 102 -0.66 18.14 -5.66
C VAL A 102 -2.11 18.52 -5.94
N SER A 103 -3.01 17.55 -6.01
CA SER A 103 -4.45 17.76 -6.08
C SER A 103 -5.11 17.08 -4.89
N ASP A 104 -6.03 17.80 -4.23
CA ASP A 104 -6.78 17.26 -3.09
C ASP A 104 -5.89 16.63 -2.00
N LYS A 105 -4.74 17.27 -1.75
CA LYS A 105 -3.73 16.83 -0.75
C LYS A 105 -3.10 15.47 -1.04
N VAL A 106 -3.26 14.95 -2.25
CA VAL A 106 -2.76 13.63 -2.66
C VAL A 106 -2.02 13.74 -3.99
N VAL A 107 -0.91 13.03 -4.09
CA VAL A 107 -0.25 12.72 -5.36
C VAL A 107 -0.11 11.21 -5.47
N SER A 108 -0.42 10.65 -6.63
CA SER A 108 -0.10 9.27 -6.96
C SER A 108 1.04 9.25 -7.98
N VAL A 109 2.13 8.60 -7.62
CA VAL A 109 3.34 8.51 -8.46
C VAL A 109 3.59 7.05 -8.81
N ASP A 110 3.80 6.78 -10.08
CA ASP A 110 4.20 5.46 -10.56
C ASP A 110 5.69 5.25 -10.30
N ILE A 111 6.01 4.39 -9.35
CA ILE A 111 7.39 4.08 -8.93
C ILE A 111 7.88 2.84 -9.66
N PRO A 112 8.94 2.94 -10.47
CA PRO A 112 9.54 1.79 -11.16
C PRO A 112 10.49 1.04 -10.20
N PHE A 113 9.93 0.33 -9.22
CA PHE A 113 10.70 -0.44 -8.25
C PHE A 113 11.62 -1.43 -8.94
N VAL A 114 12.85 -1.56 -8.44
CA VAL A 114 13.83 -2.53 -8.90
C VAL A 114 13.94 -3.69 -7.92
N ASN A 115 14.51 -4.80 -8.36
CA ASN A 115 14.70 -5.96 -7.49
C ASN A 115 15.66 -5.65 -6.33
N GLY A 116 15.29 -6.02 -5.11
CA GLY A 116 16.04 -5.72 -3.89
C GLY A 116 15.57 -4.46 -3.18
N GLU A 117 16.47 -3.82 -2.44
CA GLU A 117 16.15 -2.64 -1.66
C GLU A 117 15.86 -1.42 -2.55
N ASN A 118 14.78 -0.72 -2.20
CA ASN A 118 14.39 0.53 -2.83
C ASN A 118 14.18 1.60 -1.75
N VAL A 119 14.75 2.76 -2.00
CA VAL A 119 14.59 3.96 -1.16
C VAL A 119 13.81 4.98 -1.96
N VAL A 120 12.60 5.30 -1.49
CA VAL A 120 11.76 6.35 -2.06
C VAL A 120 11.80 7.56 -1.14
N ASP A 121 12.21 8.71 -1.65
CA ASP A 121 12.14 9.99 -0.94
C ASP A 121 11.08 10.88 -1.57
N ALA A 122 10.36 11.59 -0.72
CA ALA A 122 9.48 12.69 -1.12
C ALA A 122 9.99 13.97 -0.48
N VAL A 123 10.01 15.06 -1.26
CA VAL A 123 10.52 16.35 -0.82
C VAL A 123 9.53 17.43 -1.19
N ILE A 124 9.23 18.31 -0.25
CA ILE A 124 8.44 19.53 -0.46
C ILE A 124 9.21 20.75 0.04
N GLU A 125 8.93 21.88 -0.58
CA GLU A 125 9.28 23.19 -0.04
C GLU A 125 8.02 23.87 0.47
N LYS A 126 8.03 24.35 1.70
CA LYS A 126 6.96 25.14 2.29
C LYS A 126 7.52 26.16 3.26
N GLU A 127 7.06 27.41 3.15
CA GLU A 127 7.52 28.52 4.00
C GLU A 127 9.06 28.74 3.91
N GLY A 128 9.66 28.52 2.72
CA GLY A 128 11.08 28.68 2.48
C GLY A 128 11.95 27.60 3.14
N ARG A 129 11.36 26.46 3.54
CA ARG A 129 12.08 25.32 4.12
C ARG A 129 11.77 24.05 3.37
N GLU A 130 12.77 23.17 3.28
CA GLU A 130 12.63 21.83 2.74
C GLU A 130 12.18 20.86 3.84
N TYR A 131 11.26 19.99 3.48
CA TYR A 131 10.81 18.87 4.30
C TYR A 131 10.93 17.59 3.48
N ARG A 132 11.42 16.53 4.13
CA ARG A 132 11.66 15.24 3.50
C ARG A 132 10.96 14.13 4.26
N ASP A 133 10.40 13.20 3.53
CA ASP A 133 9.90 11.93 4.05
C ASP A 133 10.48 10.78 3.24
N GLN A 134 10.77 9.65 3.89
CA GLN A 134 11.44 8.50 3.27
C GLN A 134 10.67 7.22 3.53
N TYR A 135 10.69 6.34 2.53
CA TYR A 135 10.18 4.98 2.59
C TYR A 135 11.21 4.01 2.03
N VAL A 136 11.48 2.95 2.78
CA VAL A 136 12.40 1.88 2.36
C VAL A 136 11.64 0.57 2.32
N CYS A 137 11.77 -0.16 1.21
CA CYS A 137 11.21 -1.50 1.06
C CYS A 137 12.14 -2.41 0.27
N ASN A 138 12.01 -3.71 0.51
CA ASN A 138 12.57 -4.74 -0.34
C ASN A 138 11.52 -5.13 -1.40
N PHE A 139 11.90 -5.14 -2.68
CA PHE A 139 10.99 -5.44 -3.77
C PHE A 139 11.45 -6.67 -4.56
N GLN A 140 10.53 -7.59 -4.83
CA GLN A 140 10.76 -8.76 -5.67
C GLN A 140 10.11 -8.56 -7.05
N CYS A 141 10.93 -8.45 -8.08
CA CYS A 141 10.47 -8.46 -9.47
C CYS A 141 10.23 -9.91 -9.91
N VAL A 142 8.97 -10.31 -9.99
CA VAL A 142 8.58 -11.68 -10.37
C VAL A 142 8.61 -11.81 -11.89
N ASN A 143 9.56 -12.58 -12.41
CA ASN A 143 9.70 -12.87 -13.83
C ASN A 143 10.33 -14.26 -14.05
N VAL A 144 9.71 -15.08 -14.88
CA VAL A 144 10.19 -16.45 -15.16
C VAL A 144 11.62 -16.50 -15.71
N LYS A 145 12.07 -15.44 -16.38
CA LYS A 145 13.44 -15.34 -16.92
C LYS A 145 14.49 -15.08 -15.85
N ASN A 146 14.10 -14.56 -14.69
CA ASN A 146 15.01 -14.30 -13.58
C ASN A 146 15.28 -15.53 -12.73
N GLY A 147 14.69 -16.69 -13.08
CA GLY A 147 14.88 -17.93 -12.35
C GLY A 147 14.47 -17.79 -10.87
N PHE A 148 13.37 -17.10 -10.58
CA PHE A 148 12.88 -16.99 -9.21
C PHE A 148 12.61 -18.39 -8.64
N THR A 149 13.05 -18.62 -7.43
CA THR A 149 12.89 -19.89 -6.73
C THR A 149 11.58 -19.98 -5.96
N GLU A 150 10.94 -18.82 -5.74
CA GLU A 150 9.73 -18.70 -4.95
C GLU A 150 8.85 -17.58 -5.49
N VAL A 151 7.56 -17.82 -5.54
CA VAL A 151 6.52 -16.83 -5.76
C VAL A 151 5.29 -17.18 -4.96
N ASN A 152 4.77 -16.21 -4.20
CA ASN A 152 3.59 -16.38 -3.38
C ASN A 152 2.41 -15.75 -4.11
N VAL A 153 1.39 -16.54 -4.45
CA VAL A 153 0.25 -16.10 -5.26
C VAL A 153 -1.05 -16.28 -4.46
N LEU A 154 -1.82 -15.21 -4.35
CA LEU A 154 -3.18 -15.24 -3.83
C LEU A 154 -4.16 -15.57 -4.95
N LEU A 155 -4.73 -16.77 -4.92
CA LEU A 155 -5.75 -17.18 -5.87
C LEU A 155 -7.09 -16.52 -5.54
N GLY A 156 -7.78 -15.98 -6.54
CA GLY A 156 -9.04 -15.27 -6.38
C GLY A 156 -8.91 -13.83 -5.86
N ALA A 157 -7.72 -13.33 -5.63
CA ALA A 157 -7.48 -11.98 -5.15
C ALA A 157 -7.05 -11.03 -6.27
N GLN A 158 -7.42 -9.76 -6.11
CA GLN A 158 -6.99 -8.68 -7.04
C GLN A 158 -6.03 -7.69 -6.38
N ARG A 159 -5.49 -8.03 -5.21
CA ARG A 159 -4.61 -7.15 -4.44
C ARG A 159 -3.44 -7.90 -3.84
N TYR A 160 -2.41 -7.15 -3.53
CA TYR A 160 -1.22 -7.62 -2.85
C TYR A 160 -1.47 -7.77 -1.36
N PHE A 161 -0.75 -8.68 -0.72
CA PHE A 161 -0.76 -8.86 0.72
C PHE A 161 0.68 -9.02 1.23
N GLU A 162 1.01 -8.36 2.34
CA GLU A 162 2.27 -8.54 3.05
C GLU A 162 2.05 -9.41 4.29
N ASP A 163 2.66 -10.58 4.31
CA ASP A 163 2.80 -11.38 5.52
C ASP A 163 4.03 -10.90 6.30
N ARG A 164 3.78 -10.14 7.35
CA ARG A 164 4.86 -9.56 8.16
C ARG A 164 5.56 -10.58 9.04
N THR A 165 4.90 -11.68 9.36
CA THR A 165 5.47 -12.75 10.19
C THR A 165 6.44 -13.59 9.41
N ALA A 166 6.10 -13.92 8.17
CA ALA A 166 6.96 -14.66 7.26
C ALA A 166 7.86 -13.77 6.41
N GLU A 167 7.73 -12.44 6.51
CA GLU A 167 8.44 -11.44 5.68
C GLU A 167 8.25 -11.65 4.18
N LEU A 168 7.07 -12.11 3.78
CA LEU A 168 6.71 -12.44 2.40
C LEU A 168 5.71 -11.43 1.82
N CYS A 169 5.78 -11.24 0.51
CA CYS A 169 4.75 -10.55 -0.24
C CYS A 169 4.00 -11.53 -1.13
N TRP A 170 2.68 -11.55 -1.00
CA TRP A 170 1.78 -12.30 -1.85
C TRP A 170 1.26 -11.39 -2.96
N ILE A 171 1.33 -11.88 -4.20
CA ILE A 171 0.86 -11.14 -5.36
C ILE A 171 -0.48 -11.70 -5.85
N PRO A 172 -1.35 -10.88 -6.45
CA PRO A 172 -2.58 -11.38 -7.06
C PRO A 172 -2.24 -12.32 -8.22
N GLU A 173 -3.14 -13.27 -8.47
CA GLU A 173 -3.06 -14.09 -9.67
C GLU A 173 -3.20 -13.22 -10.93
N GLN A 174 -2.70 -13.75 -12.04
CA GLN A 174 -2.84 -13.12 -13.35
C GLN A 174 -3.14 -14.17 -14.43
N ALA A 175 -3.75 -13.73 -15.53
CA ALA A 175 -3.89 -14.58 -16.70
C ALA A 175 -2.52 -14.85 -17.33
N TYR A 176 -2.34 -16.06 -17.85
CA TYR A 176 -1.11 -16.42 -18.55
C TYR A 176 -0.96 -15.62 -19.84
N GLU A 177 0.21 -15.02 -20.01
CA GLU A 177 0.69 -14.45 -21.26
C GLU A 177 1.96 -15.19 -21.70
N LYS A 178 2.19 -15.32 -23.01
CA LYS A 178 3.36 -16.02 -23.55
C LYS A 178 4.67 -15.44 -23.01
N GLY A 179 5.46 -16.26 -22.34
CA GLY A 179 6.73 -15.85 -21.71
C GLY A 179 6.57 -15.27 -20.31
N SER A 180 5.40 -15.42 -19.71
CA SER A 180 5.07 -15.05 -18.35
C SER A 180 4.61 -16.30 -17.56
N TRP A 181 4.00 -16.08 -16.40
CA TRP A 181 3.31 -17.08 -15.60
C TRP A 181 1.84 -16.65 -15.42
N GLY A 182 0.99 -17.57 -15.03
CA GLY A 182 -0.41 -17.27 -14.78
C GLY A 182 -1.32 -18.46 -15.01
N TYR A 183 -2.62 -18.28 -14.80
CA TYR A 183 -3.62 -19.31 -15.03
C TYR A 183 -4.05 -19.37 -16.52
N ILE A 184 -4.39 -20.57 -16.99
CA ILE A 184 -4.88 -20.81 -18.35
C ILE A 184 -6.34 -21.25 -18.25
N GLY A 185 -7.26 -20.39 -18.69
CA GLY A 185 -8.69 -20.63 -18.60
C GLY A 185 -9.20 -20.60 -17.15
N GLY A 186 -10.49 -20.81 -16.98
CA GLY A 186 -11.14 -20.76 -15.68
C GLY A 186 -11.75 -19.40 -15.34
N GLU A 187 -12.60 -19.41 -14.32
CA GLU A 187 -13.21 -18.22 -13.77
C GLU A 187 -12.85 -18.12 -12.29
N VAL A 188 -12.57 -16.91 -11.82
CA VAL A 188 -12.39 -16.65 -10.40
C VAL A 188 -13.74 -16.81 -9.71
N ALA A 189 -13.85 -17.81 -8.83
CA ALA A 189 -15.03 -17.95 -7.99
C ALA A 189 -14.94 -16.87 -6.88
N PRO A 190 -15.80 -15.85 -6.89
CA PRO A 190 -15.77 -14.86 -5.83
C PRO A 190 -16.09 -15.55 -4.51
N ASN A 191 -15.24 -15.34 -3.51
CA ASN A 191 -15.53 -15.83 -2.16
C ASN A 191 -16.79 -15.14 -1.63
N LYS A 192 -17.92 -15.87 -1.65
CA LYS A 192 -19.22 -15.37 -1.18
C LYS A 192 -19.35 -15.43 0.34
N THR A 193 -18.43 -16.05 1.03
CA THR A 193 -18.44 -16.13 2.48
C THR A 193 -17.92 -14.82 3.07
N ARG A 194 -18.83 -13.91 3.34
CA ARG A 194 -18.56 -12.68 4.10
C ARG A 194 -17.96 -12.95 5.49
N TYR A 195 -18.04 -14.17 5.96
CA TYR A 195 -17.64 -14.61 7.30
C TYR A 195 -17.09 -16.02 7.17
N GLY A 196 -15.86 -16.13 6.72
CA GLY A 196 -15.18 -17.43 6.70
C GLY A 196 -15.05 -18.00 8.11
N SER A 197 -15.31 -19.29 8.26
CA SER A 197 -14.99 -20.08 9.46
C SER A 197 -13.52 -20.51 9.46
N LEU A 198 -12.64 -19.71 8.86
CA LEU A 198 -11.21 -20.01 8.81
C LEU A 198 -10.58 -19.81 10.19
N PRO A 199 -9.61 -20.64 10.58
CA PRO A 199 -8.80 -20.42 11.77
C PRO A 199 -8.20 -19.01 11.77
N ALA A 200 -7.99 -18.42 12.94
CA ALA A 200 -7.43 -17.08 13.08
C ALA A 200 -6.05 -16.92 12.37
N SER A 201 -5.29 -18.02 12.29
CA SER A 201 -4.01 -18.09 11.56
C SER A 201 -4.13 -17.90 10.04
N ASP A 202 -5.31 -18.18 9.47
CA ASP A 202 -5.52 -18.09 8.01
C ASP A 202 -6.20 -16.77 7.61
N THR A 203 -6.69 -16.00 8.57
CA THR A 203 -7.40 -14.75 8.29
C THR A 203 -6.48 -13.60 7.93
N ASP A 204 -5.20 -13.66 8.29
CA ASP A 204 -4.19 -12.68 7.92
C ASP A 204 -3.88 -12.72 6.41
N ILE A 205 -4.13 -13.87 5.76
CA ILE A 205 -3.91 -14.09 4.33
C ILE A 205 -5.11 -13.64 3.49
N LEU A 206 -6.32 -13.63 4.08
CA LEU A 206 -7.57 -13.39 3.37
C LEU A 206 -8.20 -12.02 3.66
N GLY A 207 -7.50 -11.14 4.34
CA GLY A 207 -7.90 -9.82 4.77
C GLY A 207 -8.23 -8.76 3.70
#